data_9fb67370f64aadb0e5ceb382438d5ccc
#
_entry.id   9fb67370f64aadb0e5ceb382438d5ccc
#
_cell.length_a   1.000
_cell.length_b   1.000
_cell.length_c   1.000
_cell.angle_alpha   90.00
_cell.angle_beta   90.00
_cell.angle_gamma   90.00
#
_symmetry.space_group_name_H-M   'P 1'
#
loop_
_entity.id
_entity.type
_entity.pdbx_description
1 polymer ?
#
loop_
_entity_poly.entity_id
_entity_poly.type
_entity_poly.pdbx_seq_one_letter_code
_entity_poly.pdbx_strand_id
1 'polypeptide(L)'
;MLRRSFLAGAIGLFGAAACAQPAEPPVAFDGPDLVTIPLRRAADNKLYLTVPVMGRDLVMFLDTGASTVIDLTVARRLGVPLVDTGQQGFGMTGVAGKRISTHVEMRLGALRMTGLPIDCLDLTQLKAVSRGNGMPAFDGVIGAELLTLLQGQIDFGRLTLTVRRPN
;
A
#
# COMPACT_ATOMS: atom_id res chain seq x y z
N MET A 1 -21.96 41.80 62.34
CA MET A 1 -22.60 40.56 61.86
C MET A 1 -22.48 40.57 60.34
N LEU A 2 -21.44 39.90 59.77
CA LEU A 2 -21.23 39.74 58.28
C LEU A 2 -21.66 38.39 57.87
N ARG A 3 -22.66 38.30 56.98
CA ARG A 3 -23.07 37.06 56.30
C ARG A 3 -22.16 36.85 55.10
N ARG A 4 -21.43 35.75 55.11
CA ARG A 4 -20.67 35.25 53.96
C ARG A 4 -21.56 34.38 53.09
N SER A 5 -21.81 34.80 51.87
CA SER A 5 -22.50 34.01 50.84
C SER A 5 -21.46 33.12 50.11
N PHE A 6 -21.65 31.80 50.18
CA PHE A 6 -20.87 30.84 49.37
C PHE A 6 -21.51 30.73 47.98
N LEU A 7 -20.79 31.11 46.94
CA LEU A 7 -21.12 30.75 45.56
C LEU A 7 -20.57 29.35 45.29
N ALA A 8 -21.45 28.40 45.03
CA ALA A 8 -21.09 27.09 44.54
C ALA A 8 -20.92 27.17 43.01
N GLY A 9 -19.69 27.06 42.53
CA GLY A 9 -19.36 26.95 41.12
C GLY A 9 -19.64 25.52 40.62
N ALA A 10 -20.52 25.37 39.68
CA ALA A 10 -20.74 24.10 39.00
C ALA A 10 -19.61 23.88 37.97
N ILE A 11 -18.75 22.90 38.18
CA ILE A 11 -17.75 22.45 37.21
C ILE A 11 -18.48 21.51 36.22
N GLY A 12 -18.74 22.04 35.04
CA GLY A 12 -19.24 21.23 33.93
C GLY A 12 -18.14 20.31 33.41
N LEU A 13 -18.28 19.01 33.60
CA LEU A 13 -17.48 17.99 32.90
C LEU A 13 -17.87 17.97 31.42
N PHE A 14 -17.07 18.60 30.59
CA PHE A 14 -17.12 18.35 29.15
C PHE A 14 -16.47 16.98 28.88
N GLY A 15 -17.28 15.94 28.73
CA GLY A 15 -16.84 14.65 28.24
C GLY A 15 -16.39 14.80 26.77
N ALA A 16 -15.07 14.76 26.53
CA ALA A 16 -14.54 14.61 25.19
C ALA A 16 -14.95 13.22 24.66
N ALA A 17 -15.91 13.18 23.76
CA ALA A 17 -16.19 11.99 22.98
C ALA A 17 -14.95 11.70 22.11
N ALA A 18 -14.10 10.77 22.54
CA ALA A 18 -13.04 10.24 21.72
C ALA A 18 -13.71 9.55 20.52
N CYS A 19 -13.61 10.12 19.33
CA CYS A 19 -13.94 9.43 18.09
C CYS A 19 -13.03 8.21 18.00
N ALA A 20 -13.56 7.03 18.33
CA ALA A 20 -12.86 5.78 18.10
C ALA A 20 -12.60 5.65 16.59
N GLN A 21 -11.33 5.68 16.18
CA GLN A 21 -10.96 5.35 14.82
C GLN A 21 -11.39 3.90 14.57
N PRO A 22 -12.01 3.61 13.41
CA PRO A 22 -12.33 2.23 13.07
C PRO A 22 -11.04 1.40 13.11
N ALA A 23 -11.09 0.26 13.80
CA ALA A 23 -9.97 -0.66 13.88
C ALA A 23 -9.54 -1.06 12.47
N GLU A 24 -8.24 -0.99 12.19
CA GLU A 24 -7.69 -1.46 10.91
C GLU A 24 -7.97 -2.97 10.78
N PRO A 25 -8.37 -3.44 9.58
CA PRO A 25 -8.59 -4.86 9.37
C PRO A 25 -7.26 -5.62 9.57
N PRO A 26 -7.29 -6.77 10.27
CA PRO A 26 -6.08 -7.56 10.44
C PRO A 26 -5.57 -8.08 9.08
N VAL A 27 -4.25 -8.08 8.90
CA VAL A 27 -3.64 -8.74 7.74
C VAL A 27 -3.75 -10.25 7.91
N ALA A 28 -4.31 -10.92 6.91
CA ALA A 28 -4.42 -12.38 6.90
C ALA A 28 -3.87 -12.96 5.60
N PHE A 29 -3.30 -14.14 5.72
CA PHE A 29 -2.66 -14.88 4.61
C PHE A 29 -3.35 -16.23 4.45
N ASP A 30 -3.71 -16.56 3.20
CA ASP A 30 -4.33 -17.82 2.84
C ASP A 30 -3.68 -18.39 1.58
N GLY A 31 -3.50 -19.72 1.54
CA GLY A 31 -2.87 -20.42 0.43
C GLY A 31 -1.60 -21.19 0.83
N PRO A 32 -0.85 -21.66 -0.17
CA PRO A 32 0.36 -22.46 0.06
C PRO A 32 1.47 -21.68 0.76
N ASP A 33 2.35 -22.39 1.47
CA ASP A 33 3.47 -21.79 2.18
C ASP A 33 4.54 -21.22 1.24
N LEU A 34 4.64 -21.75 0.03
CA LEU A 34 5.60 -21.32 -0.97
C LEU A 34 4.91 -21.18 -2.33
N VAL A 35 5.09 -20.03 -2.98
CA VAL A 35 4.52 -19.74 -4.28
C VAL A 35 5.60 -19.16 -5.18
N THR A 36 5.64 -19.63 -6.45
CA THR A 36 6.52 -19.08 -7.48
C THR A 36 5.68 -18.43 -8.57
N ILE A 37 6.00 -17.18 -8.87
CA ILE A 37 5.27 -16.32 -9.81
C ILE A 37 6.19 -15.99 -10.99
N PRO A 38 5.73 -16.11 -12.25
CA PRO A 38 6.50 -15.68 -13.40
C PRO A 38 6.65 -14.16 -13.45
N LEU A 39 7.83 -13.70 -13.80
CA LEU A 39 8.15 -12.30 -14.05
C LEU A 39 8.29 -12.05 -15.55
N ARG A 40 8.02 -10.83 -15.98
CA ARG A 40 8.31 -10.34 -17.32
C ARG A 40 9.44 -9.32 -17.25
N ARG A 41 10.45 -9.49 -18.10
CA ARG A 41 11.52 -8.50 -18.25
C ARG A 41 11.17 -7.54 -19.38
N ALA A 42 11.21 -6.25 -19.12
CA ALA A 42 11.07 -5.22 -20.14
C ALA A 42 12.41 -4.92 -20.83
N ALA A 43 12.38 -4.13 -21.91
CA ALA A 43 13.56 -3.78 -22.68
C ALA A 43 14.63 -3.02 -21.86
N ASP A 44 14.22 -2.31 -20.81
CA ASP A 44 15.07 -1.61 -19.87
C ASP A 44 15.62 -2.50 -18.72
N ASN A 45 15.47 -3.84 -18.84
CA ASN A 45 15.84 -4.86 -17.85
C ASN A 45 15.03 -4.84 -16.55
N LYS A 46 14.02 -4.01 -16.42
CA LYS A 46 13.15 -4.02 -15.24
C LYS A 46 12.16 -5.17 -15.27
N LEU A 47 11.74 -5.59 -14.08
CA LEU A 47 10.87 -6.73 -13.89
C LEU A 47 9.44 -6.29 -13.57
N TYR A 48 8.48 -6.98 -14.18
CA TYR A 48 7.05 -6.73 -14.01
C TYR A 48 6.32 -8.05 -13.76
N LEU A 49 5.21 -7.96 -13.04
CA LEU A 49 4.30 -9.09 -12.84
C LEU A 49 2.86 -8.60 -12.87
N THR A 50 1.94 -9.50 -13.15
CA THR A 50 0.51 -9.23 -13.02
C THR A 50 0.04 -9.70 -11.66
N VAL A 51 -0.64 -8.83 -10.95
CA VAL A 51 -1.07 -9.03 -9.56
C VAL A 51 -2.57 -8.73 -9.48
N PRO A 52 -3.42 -9.71 -9.15
CA PRO A 52 -4.81 -9.45 -8.82
C PRO A 52 -4.92 -8.64 -7.52
N VAL A 53 -5.55 -7.47 -7.60
CA VAL A 53 -5.85 -6.60 -6.47
C VAL A 53 -7.34 -6.28 -6.50
N MET A 54 -8.05 -6.56 -5.40
CA MET A 54 -9.51 -6.39 -5.32
C MET A 54 -10.25 -7.04 -6.51
N GLY A 55 -9.77 -8.21 -6.95
CA GLY A 55 -10.33 -8.96 -8.09
C GLY A 55 -10.03 -8.39 -9.47
N ARG A 56 -9.12 -7.41 -9.59
CA ARG A 56 -8.69 -6.85 -10.88
C ARG A 56 -7.19 -7.04 -11.08
N ASP A 57 -6.82 -7.46 -12.27
CA ASP A 57 -5.41 -7.63 -12.64
C ASP A 57 -4.74 -6.28 -12.81
N LEU A 58 -3.70 -6.04 -12.01
CA LEU A 58 -2.84 -4.87 -12.10
C LEU A 58 -1.46 -5.29 -12.61
N VAL A 59 -0.87 -4.46 -13.46
CA VAL A 59 0.53 -4.60 -13.86
C VAL A 59 1.38 -3.88 -12.81
N MET A 60 2.19 -4.65 -12.07
CA MET A 60 3.05 -4.11 -11.03
C MET A 60 4.51 -4.14 -11.46
N PHE A 61 5.21 -3.05 -11.24
CA PHE A 61 6.64 -2.93 -11.41
C PHE A 61 7.34 -3.44 -10.14
N LEU A 62 8.37 -4.28 -10.28
CA LEU A 62 9.14 -4.80 -9.14
C LEU A 62 10.33 -3.89 -8.86
N ASP A 63 10.35 -3.27 -7.67
CA ASP A 63 11.41 -2.33 -7.26
C ASP A 63 11.82 -2.56 -5.80
N THR A 64 13.00 -3.17 -5.61
CA THR A 64 13.56 -3.44 -4.28
C THR A 64 14.06 -2.19 -3.56
N GLY A 65 14.06 -1.04 -4.21
CA GLY A 65 14.43 0.26 -3.63
C GLY A 65 13.23 1.15 -3.28
N ALA A 66 12.01 0.66 -3.49
CA ALA A 66 10.78 1.40 -3.25
C ALA A 66 9.89 0.73 -2.21
N SER A 67 8.87 1.45 -1.74
CA SER A 67 7.72 0.88 -1.03
C SER A 67 6.68 0.33 -2.01
N THR A 68 5.85 -0.60 -1.54
CA THR A 68 4.70 -1.07 -2.30
C THR A 68 3.64 0.01 -2.36
N VAL A 69 3.29 0.41 -3.58
CA VAL A 69 2.31 1.46 -3.82
C VAL A 69 1.39 1.12 -4.98
N ILE A 70 0.16 1.61 -4.93
CA ILE A 70 -0.77 1.60 -6.06
C ILE A 70 -0.94 3.04 -6.55
N ASP A 71 -1.02 3.23 -7.86
CA ASP A 71 -1.36 4.52 -8.43
C ASP A 71 -2.70 5.01 -7.89
N LEU A 72 -2.75 6.25 -7.41
CA LEU A 72 -3.94 6.83 -6.79
C LEU A 72 -5.16 6.80 -7.71
N THR A 73 -4.96 6.98 -9.01
CA THR A 73 -6.04 6.90 -10.01
C THR A 73 -6.56 5.47 -10.13
N VAL A 74 -5.67 4.48 -10.05
CA VAL A 74 -6.03 3.05 -10.04
C VAL A 74 -6.80 2.72 -8.76
N ALA A 75 -6.31 3.12 -7.59
CA ALA A 75 -6.96 2.89 -6.31
C ALA A 75 -8.40 3.47 -6.28
N ARG A 76 -8.59 4.67 -6.82
CA ARG A 76 -9.93 5.26 -6.98
C ARG A 76 -10.84 4.41 -7.87
N ARG A 77 -10.33 3.87 -8.98
CA ARG A 77 -11.08 2.98 -9.89
C ARG A 77 -11.42 1.63 -9.26
N LEU A 78 -10.60 1.15 -8.31
CA LEU A 78 -10.89 -0.06 -7.52
C LEU A 78 -12.02 0.16 -6.51
N GLY A 79 -12.36 1.41 -6.21
CA GLY A 79 -13.42 1.75 -5.25
C GLY A 79 -13.05 1.44 -3.79
N VAL A 80 -11.75 1.35 -3.48
CA VAL A 80 -11.28 1.09 -2.12
C VAL A 80 -11.38 2.36 -1.26
N PRO A 81 -11.66 2.22 0.05
CA PRO A 81 -11.62 3.35 0.97
C PRO A 81 -10.21 3.98 0.99
N LEU A 82 -10.12 5.29 0.84
CA LEU A 82 -8.86 6.03 0.85
C LEU A 82 -8.79 6.91 2.09
N VAL A 83 -7.71 6.78 2.85
CA VAL A 83 -7.47 7.53 4.09
C VAL A 83 -6.26 8.43 3.91
N ASP A 84 -6.44 9.74 4.10
CA ASP A 84 -5.33 10.70 4.14
C ASP A 84 -4.58 10.52 5.46
N THR A 85 -3.32 10.13 5.39
CA THR A 85 -2.49 9.89 6.59
C THR A 85 -1.95 11.18 7.21
N GLY A 86 -2.14 12.32 6.56
CA GLY A 86 -1.54 13.60 6.95
C GLY A 86 -0.02 13.67 6.71
N GLN A 87 0.57 12.63 6.17
CA GLN A 87 2.01 12.54 5.88
C GLN A 87 2.30 12.85 4.41
N GLN A 88 3.55 13.21 4.13
CA GLN A 88 4.05 13.35 2.76
C GLN A 88 4.68 12.04 2.29
N GLY A 89 4.36 11.63 1.07
CA GLY A 89 5.06 10.56 0.39
C GLY A 89 6.34 11.07 -0.26
N PHE A 90 7.37 10.24 -0.30
CA PHE A 90 8.62 10.53 -1.00
C PHE A 90 8.77 9.61 -2.20
N GLY A 91 9.12 10.18 -3.34
CA GLY A 91 9.44 9.45 -4.57
C GLY A 91 10.82 9.81 -5.08
N MET A 92 11.29 9.15 -6.13
CA MET A 92 12.60 9.38 -6.75
C MET A 92 12.85 10.83 -7.17
N THR A 93 11.81 11.62 -7.41
CA THR A 93 11.87 13.02 -7.82
C THR A 93 11.67 14.01 -6.65
N GLY A 94 11.63 13.52 -5.39
CA GLY A 94 11.35 14.31 -4.20
C GLY A 94 9.99 14.00 -3.59
N VAL A 95 9.27 15.01 -3.07
CA VAL A 95 7.95 14.83 -2.45
C VAL A 95 6.92 14.41 -3.50
N ALA A 96 6.32 13.23 -3.30
CA ALA A 96 5.33 12.67 -4.22
C ALA A 96 3.88 13.11 -3.91
N GLY A 97 3.68 14.08 -3.01
CA GLY A 97 2.37 14.53 -2.57
C GLY A 97 1.90 13.88 -1.27
N LYS A 98 0.61 14.00 -0.96
CA LYS A 98 0.03 13.42 0.25
C LYS A 98 0.05 11.90 0.20
N ARG A 99 0.46 11.29 1.31
CA ARG A 99 0.40 9.86 1.50
C ARG A 99 -1.04 9.46 1.82
N ILE A 100 -1.64 8.72 0.93
CA ILE A 100 -2.98 8.16 1.09
C ILE A 100 -2.83 6.66 1.28
N SER A 101 -3.49 6.09 2.28
CA SER A 101 -3.44 4.66 2.55
C SER A 101 -4.80 4.01 2.33
N THR A 102 -4.77 2.71 2.08
CA THR A 102 -5.95 1.85 2.00
C THR A 102 -5.59 0.43 2.43
N HIS A 103 -6.61 -0.39 2.61
CA HIS A 103 -6.43 -1.83 2.84
C HIS A 103 -7.01 -2.58 1.65
N VAL A 104 -6.24 -3.53 1.13
CA VAL A 104 -6.61 -4.28 -0.07
C VAL A 104 -6.57 -5.80 0.15
N GLU A 105 -7.31 -6.52 -0.69
CA GLU A 105 -7.00 -7.90 -1.01
C GLU A 105 -6.02 -7.91 -2.20
N MET A 106 -4.93 -8.65 -2.07
CA MET A 106 -3.92 -8.84 -3.12
C MET A 106 -3.58 -10.32 -3.23
N ARG A 107 -3.25 -10.77 -4.43
CA ARG A 107 -2.80 -12.16 -4.67
C ARG A 107 -1.45 -12.18 -5.37
N LEU A 108 -0.54 -12.98 -4.85
CA LEU A 108 0.70 -13.34 -5.52
C LEU A 108 0.64 -14.83 -5.88
N GLY A 109 0.26 -15.13 -7.12
CA GLY A 109 -0.08 -16.48 -7.54
C GLY A 109 -1.23 -17.05 -6.71
N ALA A 110 -1.02 -18.18 -6.03
CA ALA A 110 -2.01 -18.81 -5.15
C ALA A 110 -2.03 -18.25 -3.73
N LEU A 111 -1.06 -17.42 -3.33
CA LEU A 111 -1.06 -16.76 -2.01
C LEU A 111 -1.99 -15.56 -2.03
N ARG A 112 -3.01 -15.59 -1.19
CA ARG A 112 -3.98 -14.50 -0.97
C ARG A 112 -3.63 -13.75 0.30
N MET A 113 -3.62 -12.44 0.22
CA MET A 113 -3.40 -11.51 1.35
C MET A 113 -4.63 -10.62 1.47
N THR A 114 -5.20 -10.49 2.64
CA THR A 114 -6.35 -9.61 2.92
C THR A 114 -6.00 -8.63 4.02
N GLY A 115 -6.63 -7.45 4.01
CA GLY A 115 -6.35 -6.41 4.98
C GLY A 115 -4.94 -5.80 4.82
N LEU A 116 -4.28 -6.02 3.69
CA LEU A 116 -2.92 -5.53 3.45
C LEU A 116 -2.94 -4.00 3.35
N PRO A 117 -2.24 -3.28 4.26
CA PRO A 117 -2.11 -1.83 4.15
C PRO A 117 -1.21 -1.48 2.97
N ILE A 118 -1.69 -0.60 2.09
CA ILE A 118 -0.95 -0.16 0.91
C ILE A 118 -1.05 1.35 0.78
N ASP A 119 0.06 1.98 0.44
CA ASP A 119 0.09 3.38 0.10
C ASP A 119 -0.41 3.61 -1.33
N CYS A 120 -1.09 4.74 -1.51
CA CYS A 120 -1.56 5.19 -2.82
C CYS A 120 -0.90 6.54 -3.12
N LEU A 121 -0.15 6.61 -4.19
CA LEU A 121 0.56 7.80 -4.63
C LEU A 121 0.16 8.19 -6.05
N ASP A 122 0.23 9.47 -6.36
CA ASP A 122 0.12 9.92 -7.75
C ASP A 122 1.41 9.56 -8.51
N LEU A 123 1.33 8.54 -9.35
CA LEU A 123 2.44 8.06 -10.16
C LEU A 123 2.49 8.68 -11.57
N THR A 124 1.72 9.73 -11.84
CA THR A 124 1.60 10.34 -13.18
C THR A 124 2.95 10.75 -13.76
N GLN A 125 3.79 11.43 -12.98
CA GLN A 125 5.11 11.85 -13.43
C GLN A 125 6.05 10.66 -13.66
N LEU A 126 6.08 9.69 -12.73
CA LEU A 126 6.88 8.47 -12.87
C LEU A 126 6.48 7.70 -14.13
N LYS A 127 5.18 7.54 -14.37
CA LYS A 127 4.64 6.90 -15.57
C LYS A 127 4.99 7.64 -16.86
N ALA A 128 5.02 8.97 -16.85
CA ALA A 128 5.42 9.77 -18.00
C ALA A 128 6.91 9.57 -18.35
N VAL A 129 7.80 9.65 -17.36
CA VAL A 129 9.22 9.37 -17.53
C VAL A 129 9.45 7.92 -18.00
N SER A 130 8.76 6.96 -17.40
CA SER A 130 8.86 5.54 -17.76
C SER A 130 8.49 5.31 -19.22
N ARG A 131 7.39 5.89 -19.70
CA ARG A 131 6.96 5.80 -21.10
C ARG A 131 7.98 6.42 -22.05
N GLY A 132 8.56 7.56 -21.69
CA GLY A 132 9.63 8.20 -22.47
C GLY A 132 10.86 7.31 -22.64
N ASN A 133 11.09 6.38 -21.71
CA ASN A 133 12.18 5.41 -21.73
C ASN A 133 11.75 4.03 -22.28
N GLY A 134 10.59 3.91 -22.93
CA GLY A 134 10.10 2.67 -23.53
C GLY A 134 9.64 1.60 -22.52
N MET A 135 9.40 1.99 -21.26
CA MET A 135 8.90 1.06 -20.23
C MET A 135 7.41 0.75 -20.45
N PRO A 136 6.96 -0.47 -20.13
CA PRO A 136 5.54 -0.82 -20.12
C PRO A 136 4.73 0.08 -19.21
N ALA A 137 3.44 0.24 -19.52
CA ALA A 137 2.51 0.84 -18.57
C ALA A 137 2.39 -0.04 -17.33
N PHE A 138 2.29 0.57 -16.15
CA PHE A 138 2.11 -0.13 -14.88
C PHE A 138 1.10 0.61 -13.99
N ASP A 139 0.53 -0.12 -13.03
CA ASP A 139 -0.53 0.35 -12.15
C ASP A 139 -0.03 0.62 -10.72
N GLY A 140 1.16 0.13 -10.39
CA GLY A 140 1.78 0.27 -9.09
C GLY A 140 3.17 -0.37 -9.03
N VAL A 141 3.70 -0.46 -7.83
CA VAL A 141 5.03 -0.98 -7.51
C VAL A 141 4.89 -2.04 -6.43
N ILE A 142 5.59 -3.16 -6.59
CA ILE A 142 5.87 -4.11 -5.49
C ILE A 142 7.22 -3.74 -4.91
N GLY A 143 7.25 -3.33 -3.66
CA GLY A 143 8.41 -2.79 -2.99
C GLY A 143 9.08 -3.73 -2.00
N ALA A 144 10.12 -3.20 -1.37
CA ALA A 144 11.00 -3.95 -0.48
C ALA A 144 10.30 -4.50 0.76
N GLU A 145 9.36 -3.75 1.35
CA GLU A 145 8.69 -4.17 2.58
C GLU A 145 7.79 -5.40 2.36
N LEU A 146 7.06 -5.45 1.23
CA LEU A 146 6.26 -6.62 0.90
C LEU A 146 7.14 -7.82 0.54
N LEU A 147 8.22 -7.59 -0.22
CA LEU A 147 9.20 -8.64 -0.53
C LEU A 147 9.87 -9.18 0.73
N THR A 148 10.20 -8.31 1.68
CA THR A 148 10.79 -8.72 2.97
C THR A 148 9.79 -9.51 3.82
N LEU A 149 8.55 -9.03 3.93
CA LEU A 149 7.48 -9.72 4.65
C LEU A 149 7.27 -11.14 4.13
N LEU A 150 7.32 -11.31 2.82
CA LEU A 150 7.08 -12.59 2.14
C LEU A 150 8.38 -13.37 1.86
N GLN A 151 9.53 -12.96 2.40
CA GLN A 151 10.84 -13.58 2.16
C GLN A 151 11.10 -13.80 0.65
N GLY A 152 10.79 -12.78 -0.16
CA GLY A 152 10.83 -12.83 -1.61
C GLY A 152 12.23 -13.12 -2.16
N GLN A 153 12.30 -14.07 -3.09
CA GLN A 153 13.52 -14.45 -3.82
C GLN A 153 13.31 -14.23 -5.32
N ILE A 154 14.15 -13.40 -5.93
CA ILE A 154 14.09 -13.10 -7.35
C ILE A 154 15.16 -13.92 -8.08
N ASP A 155 14.72 -14.78 -8.99
CA ASP A 155 15.59 -15.50 -9.92
C ASP A 155 15.60 -14.77 -11.28
N PHE A 156 16.67 -14.05 -11.54
CA PHE A 156 16.83 -13.29 -12.79
C PHE A 156 17.09 -14.20 -14.01
N GLY A 157 17.57 -15.42 -13.80
CA GLY A 157 17.80 -16.37 -14.87
C GLY A 157 16.50 -17.05 -15.34
N ARG A 158 15.68 -17.46 -14.39
CA ARG A 158 14.38 -18.09 -14.66
C ARG A 158 13.23 -17.08 -14.82
N LEU A 159 13.46 -15.83 -14.49
CA LEU A 159 12.45 -14.77 -14.41
C LEU A 159 11.29 -15.17 -13.50
N THR A 160 11.60 -15.49 -12.26
CA THR A 160 10.59 -15.85 -11.26
C THR A 160 10.79 -15.09 -9.96
N LEU A 161 9.67 -14.82 -9.29
CA LEU A 161 9.61 -14.38 -7.90
C LEU A 161 9.05 -15.54 -7.06
N THR A 162 9.81 -16.02 -6.12
CA THR A 162 9.32 -16.99 -5.13
C THR A 162 9.05 -16.26 -3.82
N VAL A 163 7.87 -16.46 -3.25
CA VAL A 163 7.44 -15.86 -1.98
C VAL A 163 7.00 -16.93 -1.00
N ARG A 164 7.18 -16.64 0.27
CA ARG A 164 6.77 -17.51 1.38
C ARG A 164 5.65 -16.85 2.16
N ARG A 165 4.63 -17.63 2.51
CA ARG A 165 3.56 -17.19 3.41
C ARG A 165 4.18 -16.97 4.81
N PRO A 166 3.95 -15.80 5.45
CA PRO A 166 4.31 -15.57 6.85
C PRO A 166 3.56 -16.52 7.79
N ASN A 167 4.22 -16.91 8.86
CA ASN A 167 3.62 -17.76 9.92
C ASN A 167 2.66 -16.95 10.78
#